data_9e28b3a6125a042aa3b648b0ee621b1a
#
_entry.id   9e28b3a6125a042aa3b648b0ee621b1a
#
_cell.length_a   1.000
_cell.length_b   1.000
_cell.length_c   1.000
_cell.angle_alpha   90.00
_cell.angle_beta   90.00
_cell.angle_gamma   90.00
#
_symmetry.space_group_name_H-M   'P 1'
#
loop_
_entity.id
_entity.type
_entity.pdbx_description
1 polymer ?
#
loop_
_entity_poly.entity_id
_entity_poly.type
_entity_poly.pdbx_seq_one_letter_code
_entity_poly.pdbx_strand_id
1 'polypeptide(L)'
;MLVQRMAISILVALVSMSLLIECKGKKKPRTGDELADVTDFIEFFPAPSKSIQFNDSIFSKKEKDSAAISYKTLIKFIPDTILNKIFGKGLKPKSFPLARMQDGNKTQYLLAKTIAGDTRGVLLYCFDKNEKLIAAANMLKPDQLPNTAQSFTIDRNFNISKNIIRKNPDGSQSDGKEVYVLNEEAHALLLILTDQLDDRANELVNPIDTFSRKLKNAGDYFSGSKNLVSIRDSKKADRLVFFIHFEKSNSDCNGELKGEAIMTGKNTAEYRAGGDPCVMRFIFSGSSVTVKEVEGCAAHRGLRCSFDGSYTK
;
A
#
# COMPACT_ATOMS: atom_id res chain seq x y z
N MET A 1 64.21 -56.08 -9.54
CA MET A 1 62.76 -56.29 -9.30
C MET A 1 62.29 -55.89 -7.91
N LEU A 2 63.07 -56.05 -6.83
CA LEU A 2 62.63 -55.72 -5.46
C LEU A 2 62.46 -54.18 -5.24
N VAL A 3 63.41 -53.38 -5.74
CA VAL A 3 63.42 -51.91 -5.59
C VAL A 3 62.28 -51.27 -6.36
N GLN A 4 61.92 -51.82 -7.51
CA GLN A 4 60.82 -51.30 -8.32
C GLN A 4 59.42 -51.58 -7.70
N ARG A 5 59.27 -52.69 -6.99
CA ARG A 5 58.04 -53.00 -6.22
C ARG A 5 57.90 -52.12 -4.99
N MET A 6 58.99 -51.78 -4.31
CA MET A 6 58.97 -50.85 -3.16
C MET A 6 58.61 -49.42 -3.62
N ALA A 7 59.14 -48.95 -4.74
CA ALA A 7 58.82 -47.59 -5.23
C ALA A 7 57.31 -47.48 -5.64
N ILE A 8 56.71 -48.49 -6.24
CA ILE A 8 55.30 -48.53 -6.59
C ILE A 8 54.42 -48.58 -5.36
N SER A 9 54.81 -49.35 -4.33
CA SER A 9 54.06 -49.39 -3.04
C SER A 9 54.07 -48.08 -2.29
N ILE A 10 55.16 -47.33 -2.33
CA ILE A 10 55.29 -46.02 -1.65
C ILE A 10 54.48 -44.97 -2.46
N LEU A 11 54.45 -45.05 -3.79
CA LEU A 11 53.68 -44.16 -4.63
C LEU A 11 52.16 -44.32 -4.44
N VAL A 12 51.70 -45.59 -4.32
CA VAL A 12 50.29 -45.94 -4.03
C VAL A 12 49.88 -45.49 -2.63
N ALA A 13 50.77 -45.60 -1.64
CA ALA A 13 50.51 -45.14 -0.29
C ALA A 13 50.44 -43.60 -0.17
N LEU A 14 51.24 -42.88 -0.98
CA LEU A 14 51.19 -41.40 -1.07
C LEU A 14 49.94 -40.91 -1.80
N VAL A 15 49.47 -41.59 -2.84
CA VAL A 15 48.24 -41.25 -3.54
C VAL A 15 46.99 -41.55 -2.70
N SER A 16 47.00 -42.64 -1.89
CA SER A 16 45.87 -42.89 -0.97
C SER A 16 45.77 -41.95 0.20
N MET A 17 46.87 -41.31 0.63
CA MET A 17 46.88 -40.36 1.72
C MET A 17 46.44 -38.96 1.30
N SER A 18 46.48 -38.61 -0.02
CA SER A 18 45.97 -37.34 -0.56
C SER A 18 44.47 -37.32 -0.82
N LEU A 19 43.75 -38.46 -0.73
CA LEU A 19 42.30 -38.55 -0.91
C LEU A 19 41.48 -38.38 0.37
N LEU A 20 42.14 -38.14 1.52
CA LEU A 20 41.49 -37.85 2.79
C LEU A 20 41.46 -36.37 3.16
N ILE A 21 41.47 -35.49 2.15
CA ILE A 21 41.00 -34.09 2.36
C ILE A 21 39.48 -34.18 2.44
N GLU A 22 38.97 -34.62 3.57
CA GLU A 22 37.59 -34.36 3.96
C GLU A 22 37.36 -32.84 3.84
N CYS A 23 36.67 -32.43 2.80
CA CYS A 23 35.94 -31.16 2.83
C CYS A 23 35.00 -31.24 4.04
N LYS A 24 35.45 -30.80 5.21
CA LYS A 24 34.54 -30.49 6.30
C LYS A 24 33.60 -29.42 5.80
N GLY A 25 32.50 -29.86 5.21
CA GLY A 25 31.39 -28.97 4.84
C GLY A 25 31.06 -28.14 6.07
N LYS A 26 31.06 -26.80 5.95
CA LYS A 26 30.62 -25.91 7.02
C LYS A 26 29.32 -26.46 7.61
N LYS A 27 29.29 -26.76 8.88
CA LYS A 27 28.05 -27.15 9.56
C LYS A 27 27.11 -25.97 9.48
N LYS A 28 25.92 -26.17 8.90
CA LYS A 28 24.90 -25.11 8.87
C LYS A 28 24.57 -24.67 10.29
N PRO A 29 24.50 -23.36 10.57
CA PRO A 29 24.12 -22.85 11.87
C PRO A 29 22.75 -23.40 12.27
N ARG A 30 22.61 -23.83 13.50
CA ARG A 30 21.35 -24.39 14.05
C ARG A 30 20.51 -23.30 14.72
N THR A 31 21.18 -22.25 15.20
CA THR A 31 20.54 -21.12 15.87
C THR A 31 21.03 -19.80 15.26
N GLY A 32 20.24 -18.74 15.41
CA GLY A 32 20.62 -17.42 14.92
C GLY A 32 21.83 -16.79 15.60
N ASP A 33 22.31 -17.35 16.71
CA ASP A 33 23.50 -16.87 17.43
C ASP A 33 24.80 -17.54 16.96
N GLU A 34 24.70 -18.61 16.16
CA GLU A 34 25.84 -19.31 15.58
C GLU A 34 26.33 -18.73 14.25
N LEU A 35 25.67 -17.69 13.74
CA LEU A 35 25.99 -17.06 12.46
C LEU A 35 27.37 -16.40 12.52
N ALA A 36 28.30 -16.89 11.70
CA ALA A 36 29.68 -16.45 11.68
C ALA A 36 29.95 -15.37 10.62
N ASP A 37 29.41 -15.53 9.42
CA ASP A 37 29.61 -14.66 8.29
C ASP A 37 28.30 -14.31 7.57
N VAL A 38 28.37 -13.46 6.53
CA VAL A 38 27.18 -13.00 5.78
C VAL A 38 26.53 -14.13 4.99
N THR A 39 27.31 -15.08 4.49
CA THR A 39 26.79 -16.27 3.81
C THR A 39 25.91 -17.08 4.78
N ASP A 40 26.42 -17.34 6.02
CA ASP A 40 25.65 -18.02 7.06
C ASP A 40 24.36 -17.25 7.38
N PHE A 41 24.43 -15.91 7.46
CA PHE A 41 23.27 -15.06 7.69
C PHE A 41 22.24 -15.20 6.58
N ILE A 42 22.63 -15.12 5.30
CA ILE A 42 21.75 -15.27 4.14
C ILE A 42 21.14 -16.68 4.09
N GLU A 43 21.96 -17.72 4.32
CA GLU A 43 21.51 -19.12 4.29
C GLU A 43 20.64 -19.51 5.47
N PHE A 44 20.67 -18.76 6.56
CA PHE A 44 19.79 -18.98 7.71
C PHE A 44 18.33 -18.64 7.41
N PHE A 45 18.07 -17.82 6.39
CA PHE A 45 16.73 -17.61 5.90
C PHE A 45 16.21 -18.85 5.14
N PRO A 46 14.87 -19.04 5.06
CA PRO A 46 14.28 -20.13 4.29
C PRO A 46 14.80 -20.21 2.86
N ALA A 47 14.69 -21.39 2.23
CA ALA A 47 15.07 -21.55 0.83
C ALA A 47 14.40 -20.49 -0.06
N PRO A 48 15.07 -20.05 -1.15
CA PRO A 48 14.55 -18.99 -1.99
C PRO A 48 13.17 -19.30 -2.57
N SER A 49 12.26 -18.37 -2.45
CA SER A 49 10.92 -18.41 -3.01
C SER A 49 10.86 -17.67 -4.34
N LYS A 50 9.89 -18.02 -5.21
CA LYS A 50 9.66 -17.33 -6.49
C LYS A 50 8.87 -16.02 -6.33
N SER A 51 8.15 -15.87 -5.24
CA SER A 51 7.42 -14.67 -4.84
C SER A 51 7.20 -14.72 -3.33
N ILE A 52 7.03 -13.57 -2.72
CA ILE A 52 6.81 -13.41 -1.29
C ILE A 52 5.56 -12.56 -1.10
N GLN A 53 4.69 -12.98 -0.17
CA GLN A 53 3.54 -12.21 0.24
C GLN A 53 3.31 -12.37 1.75
N PHE A 54 3.15 -11.26 2.45
CA PHE A 54 2.79 -11.21 3.86
C PHE A 54 1.69 -10.18 4.08
N ASN A 55 0.92 -10.38 5.14
CA ASN A 55 -0.07 -9.43 5.63
C ASN A 55 0.10 -9.26 7.16
N ASP A 56 -0.71 -8.40 7.76
CA ASP A 56 -0.64 -8.03 9.19
C ASP A 56 -0.80 -9.22 10.12
N SER A 57 -1.43 -10.32 9.68
CA SER A 57 -1.58 -11.53 10.51
C SER A 57 -0.24 -12.14 10.93
N ILE A 58 0.87 -11.77 10.25
CA ILE A 58 2.22 -12.19 10.64
C ILE A 58 2.57 -11.73 12.07
N PHE A 59 2.04 -10.61 12.53
CA PHE A 59 2.33 -10.07 13.85
C PHE A 59 1.63 -10.83 14.98
N SER A 60 0.57 -11.57 14.68
CA SER A 60 -0.13 -12.44 15.65
C SER A 60 0.53 -13.80 15.81
N LYS A 61 1.39 -14.21 14.88
CA LYS A 61 2.10 -15.49 14.96
C LYS A 61 3.22 -15.41 16.01
N LYS A 62 3.29 -16.42 16.87
CA LYS A 62 4.42 -16.61 17.79
C LYS A 62 5.58 -17.24 17.03
N GLU A 63 6.76 -16.65 17.17
CA GLU A 63 7.98 -17.19 16.60
C GLU A 63 8.68 -18.14 17.58
N LYS A 64 9.45 -19.09 17.06
CA LYS A 64 10.27 -19.97 17.89
C LYS A 64 11.56 -19.24 18.29
N ASP A 65 11.89 -19.22 19.58
CA ASP A 65 13.12 -18.56 20.05
C ASP A 65 14.40 -19.11 19.42
N SER A 66 14.43 -20.41 19.07
CA SER A 66 15.56 -21.03 18.36
C SER A 66 15.82 -20.46 16.96
N ALA A 67 14.82 -19.82 16.34
CA ALA A 67 14.95 -19.14 15.05
C ALA A 67 15.32 -17.66 15.20
N ALA A 68 15.44 -17.15 16.43
CA ALA A 68 15.76 -15.76 16.68
C ALA A 68 17.24 -15.46 16.38
N ILE A 69 17.47 -14.38 15.65
CA ILE A 69 18.78 -13.74 15.53
C ILE A 69 18.83 -12.65 16.60
N SER A 70 19.70 -12.79 17.59
CA SER A 70 19.84 -11.80 18.66
C SER A 70 20.40 -10.48 18.13
N TYR A 71 20.15 -9.39 18.85
CA TYR A 71 20.70 -8.09 18.51
C TYR A 71 22.22 -8.11 18.31
N LYS A 72 22.96 -8.80 19.21
CA LYS A 72 24.42 -8.93 19.15
C LYS A 72 24.88 -9.56 17.83
N THR A 73 24.17 -10.55 17.34
CA THR A 73 24.47 -11.21 16.08
C THR A 73 23.99 -10.38 14.89
N LEU A 74 22.79 -9.79 14.97
CA LEU A 74 22.19 -9.00 13.91
C LEU A 74 23.07 -7.81 13.50
N ILE A 75 23.65 -7.09 14.46
CA ILE A 75 24.49 -5.89 14.17
C ILE A 75 25.83 -6.23 13.49
N LYS A 76 26.21 -7.50 13.39
CA LYS A 76 27.36 -7.90 12.57
C LYS A 76 27.09 -7.75 11.07
N PHE A 77 25.81 -7.86 10.67
CA PHE A 77 25.36 -7.90 9.27
C PHE A 77 24.54 -6.67 8.88
N ILE A 78 23.77 -6.14 9.82
CA ILE A 78 22.89 -4.99 9.63
C ILE A 78 23.39 -3.85 10.52
N PRO A 79 23.85 -2.72 9.95
CA PRO A 79 24.36 -1.60 10.74
C PRO A 79 23.36 -1.11 11.79
N ASP A 80 23.85 -0.88 13.00
CA ASP A 80 23.03 -0.41 14.13
C ASP A 80 22.32 0.93 13.81
N THR A 81 22.94 1.77 13.00
CA THR A 81 22.35 3.04 12.53
C THR A 81 21.03 2.83 11.79
N ILE A 82 20.91 1.76 11.02
CA ILE A 82 19.67 1.39 10.32
C ILE A 82 18.61 0.93 11.31
N LEU A 83 18.98 0.04 12.23
CA LEU A 83 18.06 -0.46 13.26
C LEU A 83 17.58 0.65 14.18
N ASN A 84 18.47 1.56 14.59
CA ASN A 84 18.13 2.73 15.39
C ASN A 84 17.22 3.72 14.67
N LYS A 85 17.34 3.87 13.35
CA LYS A 85 16.43 4.71 12.54
C LYS A 85 15.02 4.11 12.49
N ILE A 86 14.89 2.78 12.45
CA ILE A 86 13.62 2.08 12.32
C ILE A 86 12.90 1.92 13.65
N PHE A 87 13.62 1.55 14.71
CA PHE A 87 13.04 1.18 16.00
C PHE A 87 13.24 2.22 17.10
N GLY A 88 14.17 3.15 16.92
CA GLY A 88 14.61 4.09 17.96
C GLY A 88 15.93 3.69 18.62
N LYS A 89 16.63 4.69 19.14
CA LYS A 89 17.94 4.48 19.81
C LYS A 89 17.78 3.69 21.10
N GLY A 90 18.75 2.81 21.36
CA GLY A 90 18.84 2.05 22.62
C GLY A 90 17.99 0.78 22.68
N LEU A 91 17.14 0.53 21.69
CA LEU A 91 16.42 -0.74 21.59
C LEU A 91 17.31 -1.83 21.00
N LYS A 92 17.09 -3.06 21.46
CA LYS A 92 17.86 -4.25 21.04
C LYS A 92 16.94 -5.20 20.28
N PRO A 93 16.70 -5.00 18.98
CA PRO A 93 15.78 -5.82 18.21
C PRO A 93 16.26 -7.27 18.08
N LYS A 94 15.29 -8.20 18.12
CA LYS A 94 15.45 -9.60 17.71
C LYS A 94 14.80 -9.77 16.35
N SER A 95 15.48 -10.44 15.40
CA SER A 95 14.96 -10.72 14.08
C SER A 95 14.68 -12.21 13.89
N PHE A 96 13.56 -12.51 13.23
CA PHE A 96 13.11 -13.86 12.91
C PHE A 96 13.01 -13.98 11.39
N PRO A 97 13.84 -14.80 10.73
CA PRO A 97 13.79 -15.00 9.29
C PRO A 97 12.43 -15.49 8.82
N LEU A 98 11.87 -14.85 7.81
CA LEU A 98 10.56 -15.21 7.25
C LEU A 98 10.67 -15.82 5.85
N ALA A 99 11.41 -15.16 4.95
CA ALA A 99 11.50 -15.55 3.56
C ALA A 99 12.77 -14.99 2.93
N ARG A 100 13.15 -15.61 1.80
CA ARG A 100 14.24 -15.18 0.93
C ARG A 100 13.81 -15.25 -0.53
N MET A 101 14.22 -14.27 -1.33
CA MET A 101 14.22 -14.33 -2.79
C MET A 101 15.61 -14.00 -3.33
N GLN A 102 15.90 -14.50 -4.51
CA GLN A 102 17.18 -14.31 -5.16
C GLN A 102 16.97 -13.97 -6.65
N ASP A 103 17.51 -12.85 -7.09
CA ASP A 103 17.52 -12.44 -8.50
C ASP A 103 18.76 -13.01 -9.19
N GLY A 104 18.62 -14.22 -9.75
CA GLY A 104 19.74 -14.92 -10.35
C GLY A 104 20.95 -14.97 -9.40
N ASN A 105 22.09 -14.46 -9.86
CA ASN A 105 23.31 -14.34 -9.04
C ASN A 105 23.55 -12.89 -8.56
N LYS A 106 22.55 -12.01 -8.64
CA LYS A 106 22.76 -10.57 -8.44
C LYS A 106 22.43 -10.14 -7.01
N THR A 107 21.17 -10.23 -6.63
CA THR A 107 20.66 -9.62 -5.40
C THR A 107 19.90 -10.62 -4.55
N GLN A 108 20.13 -10.58 -3.25
CA GLN A 108 19.38 -11.34 -2.25
C GLN A 108 18.39 -10.41 -1.53
N TYR A 109 17.13 -10.81 -1.46
CA TYR A 109 16.06 -10.14 -0.76
C TYR A 109 15.68 -10.98 0.46
N LEU A 110 15.98 -10.51 1.66
CA LEU A 110 15.73 -11.23 2.91
C LEU A 110 14.65 -10.50 3.69
N LEU A 111 13.61 -11.23 4.11
CA LEU A 111 12.56 -10.68 4.96
C LEU A 111 12.61 -11.29 6.35
N ALA A 112 12.57 -10.44 7.35
CA ALA A 112 12.56 -10.85 8.75
C ALA A 112 11.49 -10.07 9.53
N LYS A 113 10.75 -10.78 10.37
CA LYS A 113 9.96 -10.17 11.43
C LYS A 113 10.90 -9.72 12.53
N THR A 114 10.91 -8.44 12.85
CA THR A 114 11.81 -7.86 13.83
C THR A 114 11.01 -7.23 14.97
N ILE A 115 11.41 -7.51 16.19
CA ILE A 115 10.73 -7.09 17.43
C ILE A 115 11.73 -6.37 18.31
N ALA A 116 11.37 -5.16 18.75
CA ALA A 116 12.15 -4.31 19.64
C ALA A 116 11.22 -3.69 20.71
N GLY A 117 11.15 -4.29 21.90
CA GLY A 117 10.14 -3.93 22.90
C GLY A 117 8.72 -4.13 22.35
N ASP A 118 7.92 -3.08 22.37
CA ASP A 118 6.54 -3.09 21.84
C ASP A 118 6.48 -2.84 20.34
N THR A 119 7.57 -2.39 19.72
CA THR A 119 7.64 -2.11 18.30
C THR A 119 7.94 -3.38 17.51
N ARG A 120 7.18 -3.58 16.43
CA ARG A 120 7.31 -4.73 15.53
C ARG A 120 7.34 -4.25 14.09
N GLY A 121 7.99 -5.03 13.23
CA GLY A 121 8.01 -4.76 11.79
C GLY A 121 8.45 -5.97 10.98
N VAL A 122 8.10 -5.98 9.71
CA VAL A 122 8.70 -6.87 8.72
C VAL A 122 9.71 -6.05 7.93
N LEU A 123 10.99 -6.36 8.14
CA LEU A 123 12.09 -5.68 7.48
C LEU A 123 12.53 -6.45 6.26
N LEU A 124 12.76 -5.70 5.19
CA LEU A 124 13.44 -6.17 3.98
C LEU A 124 14.89 -5.74 4.03
N TYR A 125 15.80 -6.69 3.85
CA TYR A 125 17.23 -6.47 3.68
C TYR A 125 17.62 -6.89 2.27
N CYS A 126 18.32 -6.05 1.53
CA CYS A 126 18.82 -6.32 0.19
C CYS A 126 20.35 -6.40 0.23
N PHE A 127 20.90 -7.53 -0.23
CA PHE A 127 22.33 -7.75 -0.35
C PHE A 127 22.69 -7.91 -1.81
N ASP A 128 23.82 -7.32 -2.23
CA ASP A 128 24.34 -7.47 -3.59
C ASP A 128 25.02 -8.85 -3.80
N LYS A 129 25.52 -9.08 -5.02
CA LYS A 129 26.24 -10.32 -5.38
C LYS A 129 27.51 -10.56 -4.57
N ASN A 130 28.07 -9.53 -3.94
CA ASN A 130 29.24 -9.61 -3.07
C ASN A 130 28.88 -9.73 -1.61
N GLU A 131 27.59 -10.05 -1.33
CA GLU A 131 27.06 -10.19 0.02
C GLU A 131 27.14 -8.90 0.86
N LYS A 132 27.19 -7.74 0.22
CA LYS A 132 27.17 -6.44 0.88
C LYS A 132 25.73 -5.95 1.02
N LEU A 133 25.34 -5.51 2.21
CA LEU A 133 24.04 -4.85 2.42
C LEU A 133 23.97 -3.55 1.63
N ILE A 134 23.00 -3.44 0.72
CA ILE A 134 22.77 -2.26 -0.12
C ILE A 134 21.52 -1.48 0.29
N ALA A 135 20.51 -2.13 0.83
CA ALA A 135 19.32 -1.44 1.30
C ALA A 135 18.65 -2.17 2.45
N ALA A 136 17.97 -1.44 3.33
CA ALA A 136 17.07 -2.00 4.34
C ALA A 136 15.91 -1.06 4.60
N ALA A 137 14.70 -1.62 4.69
CA ALA A 137 13.49 -0.85 4.97
C ALA A 137 12.47 -1.66 5.78
N ASN A 138 11.64 -0.96 6.55
CA ASN A 138 10.51 -1.58 7.22
C ASN A 138 9.30 -1.55 6.28
N MET A 139 8.92 -2.72 5.76
CA MET A 139 7.89 -2.88 4.74
C MET A 139 6.49 -3.06 5.33
N LEU A 140 6.39 -3.66 6.52
CA LEU A 140 5.11 -3.85 7.21
C LEU A 140 5.24 -3.51 8.68
N LYS A 141 4.25 -2.80 9.23
CA LYS A 141 4.10 -2.51 10.65
C LYS A 141 2.75 -3.04 11.12
N PRO A 142 2.56 -3.35 12.42
CA PRO A 142 1.23 -3.62 12.93
C PRO A 142 0.28 -2.49 12.57
N ASP A 143 -0.87 -2.86 12.03
CA ASP A 143 -1.88 -1.89 11.68
C ASP A 143 -2.54 -1.33 12.95
N GLN A 144 -2.62 -0.01 13.03
CA GLN A 144 -3.26 0.71 14.13
C GLN A 144 -4.57 1.39 13.71
N LEU A 145 -4.88 1.37 12.40
CA LEU A 145 -6.09 1.98 11.88
C LEU A 145 -7.26 0.98 11.95
N PRO A 146 -8.43 1.41 12.40
CA PRO A 146 -9.60 0.56 12.41
C PRO A 146 -10.04 0.21 10.97
N ASN A 147 -10.51 -1.00 10.79
CA ASN A 147 -11.06 -1.50 9.52
C ASN A 147 -10.08 -1.52 8.34
N THR A 148 -8.77 -1.49 8.61
CA THR A 148 -7.74 -1.60 7.59
C THR A 148 -7.07 -2.97 7.61
N ALA A 149 -6.48 -3.35 6.48
CA ALA A 149 -5.64 -4.53 6.32
C ALA A 149 -4.46 -4.17 5.42
N GLN A 150 -3.25 -4.52 5.84
CA GLN A 150 -2.03 -4.27 5.09
C GLN A 150 -1.45 -5.54 4.51
N SER A 151 -0.86 -5.44 3.34
CA SER A 151 -0.10 -6.52 2.73
C SER A 151 1.16 -5.99 2.06
N PHE A 152 2.15 -6.86 1.98
CA PHE A 152 3.43 -6.64 1.33
C PHE A 152 3.69 -7.78 0.35
N THR A 153 4.19 -7.46 -0.83
CA THR A 153 4.47 -8.45 -1.89
C THR A 153 5.79 -8.12 -2.58
N ILE A 154 6.59 -9.16 -2.85
CA ILE A 154 7.62 -9.14 -3.89
C ILE A 154 7.19 -10.17 -4.92
N ASP A 155 6.91 -9.72 -6.13
CA ASP A 155 6.48 -10.59 -7.23
C ASP A 155 7.66 -11.28 -7.93
N ARG A 156 7.37 -12.11 -8.94
CA ARG A 156 8.37 -12.86 -9.70
C ARG A 156 9.33 -11.97 -10.51
N ASN A 157 8.96 -10.74 -10.75
CA ASN A 157 9.74 -9.73 -11.46
C ASN A 157 10.46 -8.78 -10.49
N PHE A 158 10.49 -9.11 -9.20
CA PHE A 158 11.08 -8.32 -8.12
C PHE A 158 10.44 -6.95 -7.92
N ASN A 159 9.19 -6.76 -8.39
CA ASN A 159 8.42 -5.58 -8.04
C ASN A 159 8.01 -5.68 -6.57
N ILE A 160 8.35 -4.66 -5.82
CA ILE A 160 8.08 -4.57 -4.38
C ILE A 160 6.88 -3.66 -4.19
N SER A 161 5.81 -4.17 -3.59
CA SER A 161 4.60 -3.39 -3.34
C SER A 161 4.09 -3.59 -1.92
N LYS A 162 3.54 -2.52 -1.37
CA LYS A 162 2.77 -2.50 -0.14
C LYS A 162 1.39 -2.00 -0.47
N ASN A 163 0.37 -2.70 -0.01
CA ASN A 163 -1.03 -2.33 -0.20
C ASN A 163 -1.69 -2.17 1.16
N ILE A 164 -2.60 -1.22 1.26
CA ILE A 164 -3.47 -1.03 2.40
C ILE A 164 -4.90 -0.95 1.88
N ILE A 165 -5.79 -1.70 2.49
CA ILE A 165 -7.21 -1.73 2.16
C ILE A 165 -7.98 -1.31 3.40
N ARG A 166 -8.92 -0.39 3.25
CA ARG A 166 -9.85 0.02 4.31
C ARG A 166 -11.28 -0.32 3.92
N LYS A 167 -12.01 -0.96 4.85
CA LYS A 167 -13.45 -1.12 4.76
C LYS A 167 -14.13 0.11 5.34
N ASN A 168 -14.86 0.83 4.51
CA ASN A 168 -15.58 2.02 4.92
C ASN A 168 -16.90 1.66 5.62
N PRO A 169 -17.49 2.57 6.44
CA PRO A 169 -18.75 2.32 7.13
C PRO A 169 -19.94 2.04 6.21
N ASP A 170 -19.89 2.51 4.97
CA ASP A 170 -20.91 2.29 3.94
C ASP A 170 -20.77 0.94 3.20
N GLY A 171 -19.78 0.12 3.57
CA GLY A 171 -19.47 -1.16 2.94
C GLY A 171 -18.55 -1.06 1.71
N SER A 172 -18.22 0.13 1.25
CA SER A 172 -17.23 0.32 0.18
C SER A 172 -15.81 -0.01 0.66
N GLN A 173 -14.87 -0.15 -0.28
CA GLN A 173 -13.45 -0.32 0.02
C GLN A 173 -12.66 0.82 -0.60
N SER A 174 -11.72 1.35 0.17
CA SER A 174 -10.66 2.24 -0.32
C SER A 174 -9.34 1.47 -0.27
N ASP A 175 -8.52 1.64 -1.28
CA ASP A 175 -7.20 1.03 -1.34
C ASP A 175 -6.11 2.08 -1.55
N GLY A 176 -4.95 1.82 -0.98
CA GLY A 176 -3.75 2.59 -1.16
C GLY A 176 -2.60 1.65 -1.54
N LYS A 177 -1.69 2.13 -2.36
CA LYS A 177 -0.58 1.34 -2.88
C LYS A 177 0.72 2.15 -2.87
N GLU A 178 1.77 1.51 -2.40
CA GLU A 178 3.15 2.00 -2.53
C GLU A 178 3.94 0.98 -3.36
N VAL A 179 4.68 1.45 -4.36
CA VAL A 179 5.56 0.61 -5.17
C VAL A 179 7.00 1.09 -5.02
N TYR A 180 7.88 0.14 -4.76
CA TYR A 180 9.30 0.40 -4.53
C TYR A 180 10.15 -0.32 -5.56
N VAL A 181 11.27 0.28 -5.92
CA VAL A 181 12.32 -0.32 -6.74
C VAL A 181 13.63 -0.24 -5.99
N LEU A 182 14.39 -1.33 -6.03
CA LEU A 182 15.76 -1.31 -5.54
C LEU A 182 16.65 -0.59 -6.56
N ASN A 183 17.26 0.51 -6.15
CA ASN A 183 18.31 1.18 -6.91
C ASN A 183 19.66 0.77 -6.32
N GLU A 184 20.39 -0.06 -7.07
CA GLU A 184 21.68 -0.59 -6.61
C GLU A 184 22.77 0.50 -6.55
N GLU A 185 22.73 1.49 -7.46
CA GLU A 185 23.70 2.61 -7.48
C GLU A 185 23.48 3.55 -6.31
N ALA A 186 22.23 3.88 -6.01
CA ALA A 186 21.87 4.73 -4.88
C ALA A 186 21.90 4.01 -3.53
N HIS A 187 22.09 2.68 -3.53
CA HIS A 187 22.02 1.82 -2.35
C HIS A 187 20.72 2.06 -1.54
N ALA A 188 19.61 2.15 -2.22
CA ALA A 188 18.33 2.50 -1.61
C ALA A 188 17.13 1.82 -2.28
N LEU A 189 16.08 1.59 -1.49
CA LEU A 189 14.75 1.32 -2.00
C LEU A 189 14.06 2.66 -2.30
N LEU A 190 13.78 2.92 -3.57
CA LEU A 190 13.12 4.13 -4.03
C LEU A 190 11.62 3.89 -4.13
N LEU A 191 10.84 4.75 -3.51
CA LEU A 191 9.39 4.81 -3.70
C LEU A 191 9.12 5.47 -5.05
N ILE A 192 8.56 4.71 -6.00
CA ILE A 192 8.32 5.19 -7.37
C ILE A 192 6.85 5.49 -7.65
N LEU A 193 5.96 4.93 -6.85
CA LEU A 193 4.53 5.19 -6.92
C LEU A 193 3.95 5.15 -5.51
N THR A 194 3.17 6.16 -5.18
CA THR A 194 2.32 6.15 -4.00
C THR A 194 0.91 6.56 -4.40
N ASP A 195 -0.02 5.66 -4.11
CA ASP A 195 -1.45 5.93 -4.14
C ASP A 195 -1.90 5.82 -2.69
N GLN A 196 -2.13 6.96 -2.07
CA GLN A 196 -2.50 6.98 -0.65
C GLN A 196 -3.95 6.55 -0.51
N LEU A 197 -4.25 5.86 0.58
CA LEU A 197 -5.62 5.71 1.05
C LEU A 197 -6.28 7.08 1.05
N ASP A 198 -7.12 7.30 0.05
CA ASP A 198 -7.82 8.56 -0.05
C ASP A 198 -8.88 8.61 1.06
N ASP A 199 -8.55 9.30 2.15
CA ASP A 199 -9.53 9.64 3.19
C ASP A 199 -10.63 10.53 2.61
N ARG A 200 -10.36 11.14 1.44
CA ARG A 200 -11.28 12.00 0.72
C ARG A 200 -12.09 11.28 -0.35
N ALA A 201 -11.79 10.02 -0.68
CA ALA A 201 -12.59 9.26 -1.65
C ALA A 201 -14.07 9.11 -1.23
N ASN A 202 -14.37 9.35 0.05
CA ASN A 202 -15.73 9.45 0.59
C ASN A 202 -16.13 10.87 1.02
N GLU A 203 -15.24 11.86 0.92
CA GLU A 203 -15.60 13.25 1.18
C GLU A 203 -16.14 13.87 -0.09
N LEU A 204 -17.43 14.11 -0.11
CA LEU A 204 -18.11 14.80 -1.20
C LEU A 204 -17.56 16.23 -1.33
N VAL A 205 -16.64 16.42 -2.27
CA VAL A 205 -16.06 17.75 -2.55
C VAL A 205 -17.09 18.63 -3.24
N ASN A 206 -17.55 19.67 -2.54
CA ASN A 206 -18.44 20.67 -3.11
C ASN A 206 -17.63 21.77 -3.81
N PRO A 207 -17.54 21.82 -5.14
CA PRO A 207 -16.70 22.78 -5.86
C PRO A 207 -17.20 24.24 -5.80
N ILE A 208 -18.39 24.46 -5.26
CA ILE A 208 -18.99 25.79 -5.08
C ILE A 208 -19.17 26.17 -3.60
N ASP A 209 -18.53 25.43 -2.69
CA ASP A 209 -18.73 25.64 -1.24
C ASP A 209 -18.37 27.05 -0.77
N THR A 210 -17.32 27.63 -1.34
CA THR A 210 -16.85 28.98 -1.02
C THR A 210 -17.69 30.12 -1.60
N PHE A 211 -18.70 29.82 -2.46
CA PHE A 211 -19.53 30.83 -3.09
C PHE A 211 -20.54 31.40 -2.09
N SER A 212 -21.00 32.64 -2.37
CA SER A 212 -21.96 33.37 -1.51
C SER A 212 -23.29 32.63 -1.35
N ARG A 213 -23.91 32.77 -0.17
CA ARG A 213 -25.15 32.09 0.25
C ARG A 213 -26.23 33.08 0.69
N LYS A 214 -26.39 34.22 0.00
CA LYS A 214 -27.35 35.29 0.36
C LYS A 214 -28.78 34.99 -0.11
N LEU A 215 -28.94 34.24 -1.20
CA LEU A 215 -30.26 33.84 -1.69
C LEU A 215 -31.01 33.01 -0.64
N LYS A 216 -32.33 33.23 -0.53
CA LYS A 216 -33.22 32.49 0.37
C LYS A 216 -33.07 30.95 0.20
N ASN A 217 -32.88 30.52 -1.04
CA ASN A 217 -32.75 29.12 -1.39
C ASN A 217 -31.28 28.63 -1.44
N ALA A 218 -30.31 29.50 -1.13
CA ALA A 218 -28.92 29.07 -1.05
C ALA A 218 -28.68 28.12 0.15
N GLY A 219 -27.82 27.15 -0.03
CA GLY A 219 -27.47 26.17 0.99
C GLY A 219 -27.13 24.82 0.38
N ASP A 220 -26.81 23.89 1.26
CA ASP A 220 -26.51 22.51 0.95
C ASP A 220 -27.68 21.64 1.37
N TYR A 221 -28.17 20.82 0.44
CA TYR A 221 -29.32 19.94 0.60
C TYR A 221 -28.84 18.51 0.40
N PHE A 222 -29.21 17.60 1.28
CA PHE A 222 -28.74 16.24 1.28
C PHE A 222 -29.89 15.23 1.15
N SER A 223 -29.57 14.07 0.56
CA SER A 223 -30.41 12.88 0.59
C SER A 223 -29.52 11.67 0.89
N GLY A 224 -29.26 11.46 2.19
CA GLY A 224 -28.22 10.54 2.66
C GLY A 224 -26.82 11.15 2.60
N SER A 225 -25.77 10.36 2.89
CA SER A 225 -24.40 10.84 3.04
C SER A 225 -23.67 11.17 1.75
N LYS A 226 -24.14 10.65 0.62
CA LYS A 226 -23.46 10.76 -0.69
C LYS A 226 -24.24 11.54 -1.75
N ASN A 227 -25.39 12.08 -1.41
CA ASN A 227 -26.23 12.79 -2.37
C ASN A 227 -26.39 14.23 -1.92
N LEU A 228 -25.84 15.17 -2.71
CA LEU A 228 -25.79 16.59 -2.43
C LEU A 228 -26.37 17.39 -3.58
N VAL A 229 -27.21 18.37 -3.25
CA VAL A 229 -27.54 19.50 -4.10
C VAL A 229 -27.10 20.77 -3.39
N SER A 230 -26.10 21.44 -3.93
CA SER A 230 -25.59 22.69 -3.41
C SER A 230 -26.10 23.86 -4.26
N ILE A 231 -26.64 24.89 -3.61
CA ILE A 231 -27.16 26.09 -4.27
C ILE A 231 -26.42 27.31 -3.72
N ARG A 232 -25.97 28.18 -4.62
CA ARG A 232 -25.21 29.38 -4.30
C ARG A 232 -25.72 30.59 -5.13
N ASP A 233 -25.31 31.77 -4.68
CA ASP A 233 -25.61 33.01 -5.42
C ASP A 233 -24.87 33.04 -6.76
N SER A 234 -25.55 33.45 -7.81
CA SER A 234 -24.93 33.87 -9.06
C SER A 234 -24.57 35.37 -9.03
N LYS A 235 -23.70 35.78 -9.93
CA LYS A 235 -23.43 37.20 -10.21
C LYS A 235 -24.66 37.93 -10.81
N LYS A 236 -25.60 37.18 -11.37
CA LYS A 236 -26.84 37.70 -11.94
C LYS A 236 -28.02 37.46 -11.01
N ALA A 237 -28.85 38.45 -10.77
CA ALA A 237 -29.92 38.39 -9.79
C ALA A 237 -31.04 37.39 -10.12
N ASP A 238 -31.22 37.06 -11.39
CA ASP A 238 -32.23 36.12 -11.91
C ASP A 238 -31.72 34.68 -11.97
N ARG A 239 -30.52 34.41 -11.42
CA ARG A 239 -29.87 33.08 -11.51
C ARG A 239 -29.34 32.59 -10.20
N LEU A 240 -29.12 31.30 -10.14
CA LEU A 240 -28.38 30.62 -9.08
C LEU A 240 -27.31 29.73 -9.69
N VAL A 241 -26.22 29.50 -8.94
CA VAL A 241 -25.22 28.51 -9.26
C VAL A 241 -25.56 27.25 -8.49
N PHE A 242 -25.43 26.10 -9.11
CA PHE A 242 -25.70 24.83 -8.47
C PHE A 242 -24.58 23.81 -8.73
N PHE A 243 -24.49 22.87 -7.83
CA PHE A 243 -23.73 21.63 -7.96
C PHE A 243 -24.59 20.48 -7.45
N ILE A 244 -24.67 19.42 -8.23
CA ILE A 244 -25.35 18.19 -7.86
C ILE A 244 -24.35 17.05 -7.94
N HIS A 245 -24.32 16.24 -6.89
CA HIS A 245 -23.65 14.96 -6.87
C HIS A 245 -24.57 13.93 -6.27
N PHE A 246 -24.64 12.75 -6.89
CA PHE A 246 -25.31 11.60 -6.28
C PHE A 246 -24.56 10.30 -6.56
N GLU A 247 -24.65 9.39 -5.61
CA GLU A 247 -24.16 8.03 -5.70
C GLU A 247 -25.22 7.10 -5.07
N LYS A 248 -25.81 6.23 -5.87
CA LYS A 248 -26.77 5.22 -5.40
C LYS A 248 -26.04 3.88 -5.17
N SER A 249 -26.57 3.06 -4.26
CA SER A 249 -25.98 1.88 -3.58
C SER A 249 -25.16 0.85 -4.37
N ASN A 250 -25.02 0.96 -5.65
CA ASN A 250 -24.17 0.06 -6.45
C ASN A 250 -23.35 0.94 -7.38
N SER A 251 -22.23 1.44 -6.95
CA SER A 251 -21.20 2.24 -7.68
C SER A 251 -21.39 2.55 -9.19
N ASP A 252 -22.24 1.83 -9.89
CA ASP A 252 -22.61 2.03 -11.30
C ASP A 252 -23.64 3.15 -11.51
N CYS A 253 -24.21 3.70 -10.43
CA CYS A 253 -25.22 4.75 -10.48
C CYS A 253 -24.75 6.02 -9.76
N ASN A 254 -23.91 6.77 -10.41
CA ASN A 254 -23.45 8.08 -9.98
C ASN A 254 -23.71 9.14 -11.04
N GLY A 255 -23.72 10.40 -10.63
CA GLY A 255 -23.84 11.53 -11.53
C GLY A 255 -23.42 12.82 -10.87
N GLU A 256 -22.86 13.70 -11.69
CA GLU A 256 -22.38 15.01 -11.27
C GLU A 256 -22.70 16.07 -12.32
N LEU A 257 -23.22 17.20 -11.88
CA LEU A 257 -23.52 18.32 -12.75
C LEU A 257 -23.35 19.64 -11.99
N LYS A 258 -22.65 20.58 -12.62
CA LYS A 258 -22.48 21.95 -12.13
C LYS A 258 -22.90 22.94 -13.20
N GLY A 259 -23.59 23.99 -12.81
CA GLY A 259 -24.00 25.01 -13.74
C GLY A 259 -24.69 26.22 -13.12
N GLU A 260 -25.24 27.08 -14.00
CA GLU A 260 -26.14 28.17 -13.61
C GLU A 260 -27.57 27.83 -14.06
N ALA A 261 -28.53 27.94 -13.17
CA ALA A 261 -29.95 27.83 -13.47
C ALA A 261 -30.62 29.18 -13.38
N ILE A 262 -31.59 29.43 -14.29
CA ILE A 262 -32.38 30.65 -14.34
C ILE A 262 -33.64 30.47 -13.50
N MET A 263 -33.98 31.45 -12.66
CA MET A 263 -35.22 31.44 -11.91
C MET A 263 -36.41 31.61 -12.86
N THR A 264 -37.24 30.58 -12.98
CA THR A 264 -38.44 30.56 -13.83
C THR A 264 -39.72 30.91 -13.06
N GLY A 265 -39.61 31.04 -11.75
CA GLY A 265 -40.68 31.44 -10.86
C GLY A 265 -40.16 31.69 -9.43
N LYS A 266 -41.07 32.01 -8.52
CA LYS A 266 -40.70 32.34 -7.11
C LYS A 266 -39.93 31.23 -6.42
N ASN A 267 -40.23 29.97 -6.73
CA ASN A 267 -39.66 28.79 -6.10
C ASN A 267 -39.17 27.73 -7.13
N THR A 268 -38.95 28.14 -8.37
CA THR A 268 -38.51 27.26 -9.44
C THR A 268 -37.36 27.85 -10.22
N ALA A 269 -36.38 26.99 -10.57
CA ALA A 269 -35.29 27.36 -11.47
C ALA A 269 -35.09 26.27 -12.51
N GLU A 270 -34.53 26.64 -13.65
CA GLU A 270 -34.24 25.70 -14.74
C GLU A 270 -32.83 25.91 -15.29
N TYR A 271 -32.11 24.82 -15.45
CA TYR A 271 -30.81 24.78 -16.11
C TYR A 271 -30.96 24.37 -17.55
N ARG A 272 -30.36 25.17 -18.42
CA ARG A 272 -30.09 24.88 -19.83
C ARG A 272 -28.78 25.56 -20.21
N ALA A 273 -27.83 24.82 -20.78
CA ALA A 273 -26.60 25.40 -21.31
C ALA A 273 -26.50 25.18 -22.81
N GLY A 274 -25.98 26.19 -23.52
CA GLY A 274 -25.77 26.06 -24.97
C GLY A 274 -24.76 24.94 -25.27
N GLY A 275 -25.15 23.99 -26.13
CA GLY A 275 -24.32 22.83 -26.48
C GLY A 275 -24.44 21.62 -25.56
N ASP A 276 -25.14 21.74 -24.44
CA ASP A 276 -25.48 20.64 -23.54
C ASP A 276 -26.96 20.28 -23.65
N PRO A 277 -27.33 19.07 -24.02
CA PRO A 277 -28.73 18.67 -24.12
C PRO A 277 -29.43 18.54 -22.76
N CYS A 278 -28.68 18.59 -21.67
CA CYS A 278 -29.23 18.40 -20.32
C CYS A 278 -30.10 19.58 -19.88
N VAL A 279 -31.32 19.27 -19.47
CA VAL A 279 -32.26 20.20 -18.87
C VAL A 279 -32.66 19.73 -17.50
N MET A 280 -32.42 20.58 -16.48
CA MET A 280 -32.75 20.28 -15.09
C MET A 280 -33.72 21.30 -14.54
N ARG A 281 -34.67 20.85 -13.72
CA ARG A 281 -35.60 21.71 -13.01
C ARG A 281 -35.45 21.55 -11.51
N PHE A 282 -35.37 22.69 -10.81
CA PHE A 282 -35.28 22.76 -9.35
C PHE A 282 -36.60 23.34 -8.81
N ILE A 283 -37.18 22.67 -7.82
CA ILE A 283 -38.41 23.09 -7.15
C ILE A 283 -38.12 23.22 -5.68
N PHE A 284 -38.13 24.43 -5.15
CA PHE A 284 -37.82 24.74 -3.75
C PHE A 284 -39.09 24.76 -2.90
N SER A 285 -39.07 24.11 -1.75
CA SER A 285 -40.17 24.08 -0.78
C SER A 285 -39.61 24.10 0.65
N GLY A 286 -39.66 25.25 1.31
CA GLY A 286 -39.14 25.42 2.66
C GLY A 286 -37.65 25.06 2.75
N SER A 287 -37.34 24.02 3.50
CA SER A 287 -35.99 23.49 3.66
C SER A 287 -35.61 22.38 2.66
N SER A 288 -36.43 22.16 1.63
CA SER A 288 -36.17 21.11 0.66
C SER A 288 -36.05 21.63 -0.76
N VAL A 289 -35.35 20.88 -1.61
CA VAL A 289 -35.29 21.04 -3.07
C VAL A 289 -35.61 19.72 -3.74
N THR A 290 -36.53 19.75 -4.69
CA THR A 290 -36.78 18.60 -5.58
C THR A 290 -36.14 18.91 -6.93
N VAL A 291 -35.29 17.98 -7.37
CA VAL A 291 -34.60 18.03 -8.65
C VAL A 291 -35.31 17.10 -9.61
N LYS A 292 -35.56 17.59 -10.85
CA LYS A 292 -36.14 16.83 -11.94
C LYS A 292 -35.26 16.93 -13.17
N GLU A 293 -34.88 15.79 -13.71
CA GLU A 293 -34.29 15.70 -15.05
C GLU A 293 -35.40 15.80 -16.08
N VAL A 294 -35.34 16.82 -16.96
CA VAL A 294 -36.35 17.07 -17.98
C VAL A 294 -35.93 16.45 -19.30
N GLU A 295 -34.67 16.65 -19.71
CA GLU A 295 -34.13 16.18 -20.99
C GLU A 295 -32.63 15.90 -20.86
N GLY A 296 -32.13 14.91 -21.62
CA GLY A 296 -30.78 14.83 -22.19
C GLY A 296 -29.56 14.71 -21.24
N CYS A 297 -29.71 14.41 -19.95
CA CYS A 297 -28.62 14.46 -19.00
C CYS A 297 -27.72 13.21 -18.96
N ALA A 298 -27.83 12.31 -19.94
CA ALA A 298 -27.08 11.04 -19.95
C ALA A 298 -25.53 11.21 -19.99
N ALA A 299 -25.03 12.35 -20.46
CA ALA A 299 -23.60 12.66 -20.46
C ALA A 299 -23.02 12.96 -19.07
N HIS A 300 -23.88 13.27 -18.09
CA HIS A 300 -23.49 13.68 -16.74
C HIS A 300 -23.74 12.62 -15.66
N ARG A 301 -24.19 11.42 -16.05
CA ARG A 301 -24.55 10.34 -15.14
C ARG A 301 -24.45 8.97 -15.78
N GLY A 302 -24.45 7.94 -14.96
CA GLY A 302 -24.58 6.56 -15.43
C GLY A 302 -25.88 6.35 -16.24
N LEU A 303 -25.85 5.51 -17.26
CA LEU A 303 -26.95 5.29 -18.21
C LEU A 303 -28.27 4.85 -17.58
N ARG A 304 -28.20 4.15 -16.46
CA ARG A 304 -29.38 3.60 -15.73
C ARG A 304 -29.84 4.49 -14.59
N CYS A 305 -29.31 5.69 -14.46
CA CYS A 305 -29.56 6.60 -13.37
C CYS A 305 -30.34 7.82 -13.80
N SER A 306 -30.87 8.57 -12.85
CA SER A 306 -31.52 9.86 -13.03
C SER A 306 -31.11 10.80 -11.91
N PHE A 307 -31.00 12.10 -12.21
CA PHE A 307 -30.84 13.15 -11.21
C PHE A 307 -32.09 13.39 -10.37
N ASP A 308 -33.21 12.74 -10.70
CA ASP A 308 -34.46 12.91 -9.96
C ASP A 308 -34.32 12.56 -8.49
N GLY A 309 -34.72 13.48 -7.64
CA GLY A 309 -34.66 13.28 -6.20
C GLY A 309 -35.15 14.48 -5.39
N SER A 310 -35.38 14.24 -4.11
CA SER A 310 -35.70 15.28 -3.12
C SER A 310 -34.61 15.30 -2.06
N TYR A 311 -34.16 16.51 -1.73
CA TYR A 311 -33.04 16.77 -0.83
C TYR A 311 -33.45 17.78 0.23
N THR A 312 -32.93 17.67 1.43
CA THR A 312 -33.27 18.54 2.57
C THR A 312 -32.01 19.19 3.17
N LYS A 313 -32.14 20.43 3.67
CA LYS A 313 -31.05 21.12 4.43
C LYS A 313 -30.78 20.45 5.75
#